data_b52fb9d8eccb671f4b11f92bb2d2ad5b
#
_entry.id   b52fb9d8eccb671f4b11f92bb2d2ad5b
#
_cell.length_a   1.000
_cell.length_b   1.000
_cell.length_c   1.000
_cell.angle_alpha   90.00
_cell.angle_beta   90.00
_cell.angle_gamma   90.00
#
_symmetry.space_group_name_H-M   'P 1'
#
loop_
_entity.id
_entity.type
_entity.pdbx_description
1 polymer ?
#
loop_
_entity_poly.entity_id
_entity_poly.type
_entity_poly.pdbx_seq_one_letter_code
_entity_poly.pdbx_strand_id
1 'polypeptide(L)'
;MRPPKQSQTPETRRSQALSYLSGRSLLSEFPKAITDPGQGGKFDKEGNVLQHPGNTFLCHIDQTSEFYQALCAFQDDLKAAQLANNYIFLPKPSFHMTVFCGVSGSPLGDDGWPTGMPNSATLDQVTQQFSKRLSNWSGPTEFIVRADGMSMPGTVRMVPATRRDAKMLANLRYSLQEATGLYRVDIDSYEFHISLGYLKRWYSEKASEEAMKTADRLFCKHLGNLSEQKLEPIEFCTFETTHYFERVRLLGG
;
A
#
# COMPACT_ATOMS: atom_id res chain seq x y z
N MET A 1 -18.54 1.38 -20.84
CA MET A 1 -18.54 1.32 -19.37
C MET A 1 -18.46 -0.15 -18.97
N ARG A 2 -17.37 -0.60 -18.32
CA ARG A 2 -17.34 -1.95 -17.72
C ARG A 2 -18.17 -1.89 -16.43
N PRO A 3 -18.97 -2.93 -16.12
CA PRO A 3 -19.69 -2.97 -14.87
C PRO A 3 -18.68 -2.91 -13.71
N PRO A 4 -18.99 -2.18 -12.62
CA PRO A 4 -18.14 -2.16 -11.44
C PRO A 4 -17.94 -3.61 -10.96
N LYS A 5 -16.68 -4.00 -10.72
CA LYS A 5 -16.41 -5.31 -10.11
C LYS A 5 -17.17 -5.36 -8.78
N GLN A 6 -17.98 -6.40 -8.60
CA GLN A 6 -18.66 -6.63 -7.33
C GLN A 6 -17.65 -6.61 -6.19
N SER A 7 -17.94 -5.83 -5.15
CA SER A 7 -17.14 -5.83 -3.95
C SER A 7 -17.05 -7.26 -3.41
N GLN A 8 -15.85 -7.75 -3.22
CA GLN A 8 -15.62 -9.09 -2.70
C GLN A 8 -16.28 -9.25 -1.33
N THR A 9 -16.89 -10.39 -1.07
CA THR A 9 -17.45 -10.67 0.25
C THR A 9 -16.30 -10.84 1.28
N PRO A 10 -16.58 -10.65 2.58
CA PRO A 10 -15.59 -10.89 3.63
C PRO A 10 -15.01 -12.31 3.57
N GLU A 11 -15.85 -13.32 3.29
CA GLU A 11 -15.45 -14.72 3.17
C GLU A 11 -14.49 -14.94 1.99
N THR A 12 -14.79 -14.34 0.84
CA THR A 12 -13.93 -14.41 -0.35
C THR A 12 -12.56 -13.79 -0.06
N ARG A 13 -12.52 -12.61 0.55
CA ARG A 13 -11.26 -11.97 0.96
C ARG A 13 -10.47 -12.83 1.94
N ARG A 14 -11.15 -13.40 2.94
CA ARG A 14 -10.52 -14.30 3.91
C ARG A 14 -9.89 -15.51 3.25
N SER A 15 -10.62 -16.17 2.37
CA SER A 15 -10.13 -17.33 1.61
C SER A 15 -8.91 -16.98 0.75
N GLN A 16 -8.93 -15.84 0.09
CA GLN A 16 -7.78 -15.36 -0.71
C GLN A 16 -6.56 -15.06 0.17
N ALA A 17 -6.75 -14.40 1.32
CA ALA A 17 -5.69 -14.14 2.27
C ALA A 17 -5.03 -15.42 2.77
N LEU A 18 -5.81 -16.42 3.17
CA LEU A 18 -5.31 -17.73 3.62
C LEU A 18 -4.58 -18.48 2.51
N SER A 19 -5.11 -18.43 1.28
CA SER A 19 -4.46 -19.02 0.10
C SER A 19 -3.12 -18.35 -0.21
N TYR A 20 -3.02 -17.03 -0.07
CA TYR A 20 -1.77 -16.30 -0.24
C TYR A 20 -0.78 -16.61 0.89
N LEU A 21 -1.22 -16.53 2.15
CA LEU A 21 -0.36 -16.77 3.31
C LEU A 21 0.26 -18.16 3.32
N SER A 22 -0.45 -19.17 2.80
CA SER A 22 0.04 -20.55 2.68
C SER A 22 0.81 -20.84 1.38
N GLY A 23 1.00 -19.84 0.52
CA GLY A 23 1.71 -19.99 -0.77
C GLY A 23 0.90 -20.72 -1.85
N ARG A 24 -0.36 -21.12 -1.57
CA ARG A 24 -1.19 -21.87 -2.55
C ARG A 24 -1.60 -21.04 -3.77
N SER A 25 -1.65 -19.73 -3.64
CA SER A 25 -2.00 -18.83 -4.75
C SER A 25 -0.83 -18.53 -5.69
N LEU A 26 0.39 -18.88 -5.32
CA LEU A 26 1.61 -18.62 -6.08
C LEU A 26 2.48 -19.89 -6.15
N LEU A 27 2.99 -20.19 -7.35
CA LEU A 27 3.95 -21.28 -7.57
C LEU A 27 5.40 -20.78 -7.37
N SER A 28 5.66 -20.11 -6.25
CA SER A 28 6.97 -19.56 -5.91
C SER A 28 7.44 -20.04 -4.55
N GLU A 29 8.75 -20.19 -4.37
CA GLU A 29 9.35 -20.61 -3.10
C GLU A 29 9.13 -19.57 -2.00
N PHE A 30 9.10 -18.27 -2.37
CA PHE A 30 8.96 -17.15 -1.45
C PHE A 30 7.79 -16.24 -1.84
N PRO A 31 7.24 -15.45 -0.89
CA PRO A 31 6.28 -14.39 -1.16
C PRO A 31 6.80 -13.37 -2.19
N LYS A 32 5.90 -12.76 -2.97
CA LYS A 32 6.24 -11.83 -4.07
C LYS A 32 7.23 -10.70 -3.67
N ALA A 33 7.21 -10.26 -2.42
CA ALA A 33 8.10 -9.20 -1.95
C ALA A 33 9.55 -9.67 -1.69
N ILE A 34 9.80 -10.98 -1.71
CA ILE A 34 11.09 -11.59 -1.37
C ILE A 34 11.73 -12.14 -2.63
N THR A 35 12.88 -11.59 -3.02
CA THR A 35 13.64 -12.03 -4.19
C THR A 35 15.15 -11.90 -3.93
N ASP A 36 15.95 -12.40 -4.85
CA ASP A 36 17.34 -12.01 -4.90
C ASP A 36 17.47 -10.52 -5.33
N PRO A 37 18.57 -9.83 -4.99
CA PRO A 37 18.80 -8.45 -5.40
C PRO A 37 18.66 -8.25 -6.92
N GLY A 38 17.98 -7.20 -7.35
CA GLY A 38 17.75 -6.89 -8.77
C GLY A 38 16.65 -7.69 -9.45
N GLN A 39 15.89 -8.51 -8.71
CA GLN A 39 14.80 -9.34 -9.24
C GLN A 39 13.40 -8.74 -8.94
N GLY A 40 13.33 -7.45 -8.63
CA GLY A 40 12.07 -6.73 -8.46
C GLY A 40 11.42 -6.81 -7.09
N GLY A 41 11.94 -7.63 -6.17
CA GLY A 41 11.44 -7.70 -4.80
C GLY A 41 11.81 -6.49 -3.95
N LYS A 42 11.29 -6.47 -2.74
CA LYS A 42 11.51 -5.40 -1.76
C LYS A 42 12.50 -5.79 -0.66
N PHE A 43 12.68 -7.09 -0.46
CA PHE A 43 13.56 -7.65 0.57
C PHE A 43 14.22 -8.92 0.04
N ASP A 44 15.40 -9.24 0.58
CA ASP A 44 16.06 -10.52 0.37
C ASP A 44 15.52 -11.62 1.31
N LYS A 45 16.03 -12.83 1.15
CA LYS A 45 15.65 -14.02 1.95
C LYS A 45 15.99 -13.87 3.43
N GLU A 46 17.00 -13.09 3.77
CA GLU A 46 17.43 -12.76 5.12
C GLU A 46 16.53 -11.70 5.75
N GLY A 47 15.83 -10.89 4.95
CA GLY A 47 14.94 -9.82 5.37
C GLY A 47 15.59 -8.44 5.29
N ASN A 48 16.74 -8.31 4.63
CA ASN A 48 17.33 -7.02 4.35
C ASN A 48 16.53 -6.31 3.25
N VAL A 49 16.38 -4.99 3.40
CA VAL A 49 15.68 -4.18 2.41
C VAL A 49 16.50 -4.09 1.13
N LEU A 50 15.84 -4.27 -0.02
CA LEU A 50 16.44 -4.13 -1.34
C LEU A 50 16.13 -2.78 -1.97
N GLN A 51 16.96 -2.38 -2.93
CA GLN A 51 16.66 -1.27 -3.82
C GLN A 51 15.42 -1.62 -4.64
N HIS A 52 14.41 -0.77 -4.50
CA HIS A 52 13.13 -0.85 -5.19
C HIS A 52 12.66 0.56 -5.49
N PRO A 53 13.41 1.30 -6.33
CA PRO A 53 13.16 2.73 -6.53
C PRO A 53 11.83 2.98 -7.20
N GLY A 54 11.25 4.13 -6.91
CA GLY A 54 9.98 4.52 -7.52
C GLY A 54 9.48 5.89 -7.12
N ASN A 55 8.34 6.23 -7.69
CA ASN A 55 7.52 7.35 -7.25
C ASN A 55 6.08 6.91 -6.98
N THR A 56 5.36 7.66 -6.16
CA THR A 56 4.02 7.30 -5.71
C THR A 56 3.26 8.51 -5.21
N PHE A 57 1.94 8.38 -5.11
CA PHE A 57 1.03 9.37 -4.55
C PHE A 57 0.39 8.79 -3.30
N LEU A 58 0.70 9.35 -2.16
CA LEU A 58 0.31 8.80 -0.87
C LEU A 58 -0.10 9.91 0.12
N CYS A 59 -0.68 9.49 1.23
CA CYS A 59 -0.83 10.31 2.42
C CYS A 59 -0.04 9.64 3.54
N HIS A 60 0.97 10.31 4.08
CA HIS A 60 1.61 9.87 5.32
C HIS A 60 0.59 9.93 6.46
N ILE A 61 0.73 9.03 7.43
CA ILE A 61 -0.10 9.08 8.64
C ILE A 61 0.54 10.05 9.61
N ASP A 62 -0.23 11.03 10.07
CA ASP A 62 0.23 12.01 11.06
C ASP A 62 0.73 11.29 12.31
N GLN A 63 2.03 11.43 12.59
CA GLN A 63 2.72 10.76 13.69
C GLN A 63 2.27 11.24 15.08
N THR A 64 1.57 12.38 15.14
CA THR A 64 1.00 12.91 16.39
C THR A 64 -0.42 12.38 16.66
N SER A 65 -1.05 11.74 15.66
CA SER A 65 -2.43 11.27 15.76
C SER A 65 -2.59 10.03 16.66
N GLU A 66 -3.76 9.90 17.27
CA GLU A 66 -4.15 8.70 18.00
C GLU A 66 -4.11 7.45 17.10
N PHE A 67 -4.50 7.61 15.84
CA PHE A 67 -4.47 6.54 14.85
C PHE A 67 -3.05 6.01 14.60
N TYR A 68 -2.08 6.92 14.46
CA TYR A 68 -0.67 6.51 14.30
C TYR A 68 -0.17 5.74 15.53
N GLN A 69 -0.49 6.22 16.74
CA GLN A 69 -0.10 5.55 17.98
C GLN A 69 -0.73 4.14 18.06
N ALA A 70 -1.99 4.02 17.66
CA ALA A 70 -2.67 2.74 17.60
C ALA A 70 -2.04 1.77 16.57
N LEU A 71 -1.67 2.25 15.38
CA LEU A 71 -0.94 1.47 14.37
C LEU A 71 0.41 1.01 14.90
N CYS A 72 1.13 1.87 15.63
CA CYS A 72 2.40 1.52 16.27
C CYS A 72 2.24 0.42 17.32
N ALA A 73 1.27 0.57 18.22
CA ALA A 73 0.97 -0.43 19.25
C ALA A 73 0.50 -1.76 18.62
N PHE A 74 -0.31 -1.69 17.59
CA PHE A 74 -0.75 -2.85 16.83
C PHE A 74 0.44 -3.58 16.18
N GLN A 75 1.36 -2.86 15.53
CA GLN A 75 2.57 -3.47 14.96
C GLN A 75 3.44 -4.12 16.05
N ASP A 76 3.59 -3.49 17.21
CA ASP A 76 4.39 -4.04 18.32
C ASP A 76 3.78 -5.34 18.87
N ASP A 77 2.47 -5.39 19.01
CA ASP A 77 1.78 -6.62 19.42
C ASP A 77 1.86 -7.73 18.35
N LEU A 78 1.83 -7.37 17.05
CA LEU A 78 2.09 -8.32 15.96
C LEU A 78 3.52 -8.88 16.02
N LYS A 79 4.51 -8.04 16.35
CA LYS A 79 5.90 -8.47 16.55
C LYS A 79 6.06 -9.38 17.76
N ALA A 80 5.37 -9.08 18.85
CA ALA A 80 5.41 -9.88 20.06
C ALA A 80 4.70 -11.25 19.90
N ALA A 81 3.74 -11.33 18.99
CA ALA A 81 3.10 -12.59 18.62
C ALA A 81 4.04 -13.44 17.74
N GLN A 82 3.74 -14.73 17.57
CA GLN A 82 4.54 -15.66 16.73
C GLN A 82 4.61 -15.27 15.24
N LEU A 83 3.95 -14.19 14.86
CA LEU A 83 3.97 -13.61 13.51
C LEU A 83 5.34 -13.04 13.11
N ALA A 84 6.17 -12.65 14.08
CA ALA A 84 7.48 -12.04 13.84
C ALA A 84 8.42 -12.90 12.98
N ASN A 85 8.31 -14.22 13.06
CA ASN A 85 9.18 -15.13 12.33
C ASN A 85 8.92 -15.15 10.81
N ASN A 86 7.69 -14.83 10.41
CA ASN A 86 7.27 -14.88 9.00
C ASN A 86 7.07 -13.51 8.37
N TYR A 87 7.31 -12.42 9.10
CA TYR A 87 7.13 -11.05 8.61
C TYR A 87 8.39 -10.21 8.74
N ILE A 88 8.56 -9.27 7.80
CA ILE A 88 9.47 -8.14 7.89
C ILE A 88 8.60 -6.92 8.19
N PHE A 89 8.79 -6.32 9.36
CA PHE A 89 8.03 -5.13 9.74
C PHE A 89 8.70 -3.85 9.25
N LEU A 90 7.88 -2.94 8.75
CA LEU A 90 8.34 -1.65 8.24
C LEU A 90 8.68 -0.69 9.40
N PRO A 91 9.57 0.29 9.17
CA PRO A 91 9.77 1.39 10.09
C PRO A 91 8.45 2.16 10.30
N LYS A 92 8.11 2.45 11.56
CA LYS A 92 6.88 3.17 11.89
C LYS A 92 6.72 4.51 11.15
N PRO A 93 7.79 5.34 11.00
CA PRO A 93 7.69 6.59 10.26
C PRO A 93 7.32 6.46 8.78
N SER A 94 7.42 5.25 8.20
CA SER A 94 7.04 5.00 6.81
C SER A 94 5.55 4.67 6.63
N PHE A 95 4.74 4.69 7.68
CA PHE A 95 3.31 4.36 7.57
C PHE A 95 2.57 5.40 6.72
N HIS A 96 1.92 4.93 5.68
CA HIS A 96 1.18 5.73 4.72
C HIS A 96 0.03 4.95 4.09
N MET A 97 -0.90 5.67 3.50
CA MET A 97 -1.90 5.11 2.59
C MET A 97 -1.58 5.55 1.16
N THR A 98 -1.25 4.62 0.28
CA THR A 98 -1.10 4.93 -1.15
C THR A 98 -2.46 5.21 -1.78
N VAL A 99 -2.55 6.33 -2.49
CA VAL A 99 -3.75 6.72 -3.25
C VAL A 99 -3.62 6.32 -4.72
N PHE A 100 -2.44 6.51 -5.31
CA PHE A 100 -2.17 6.14 -6.69
C PHE A 100 -0.71 5.71 -6.84
N CYS A 101 -0.49 4.50 -7.32
CA CYS A 101 0.85 3.98 -7.56
C CYS A 101 1.46 4.64 -8.80
N GLY A 102 2.65 5.19 -8.65
CA GLY A 102 3.45 5.69 -9.76
C GLY A 102 4.23 4.59 -10.45
N VAL A 103 5.41 4.92 -10.95
CA VAL A 103 6.34 3.98 -11.58
C VAL A 103 7.33 3.48 -10.53
N SER A 104 7.54 2.18 -10.44
CA SER A 104 8.47 1.60 -9.48
C SER A 104 9.05 0.27 -9.95
N GLY A 105 10.02 -0.23 -9.19
CA GLY A 105 10.57 -1.55 -9.36
C GLY A 105 12.00 -1.60 -9.90
N SER A 106 12.53 -2.83 -9.95
CA SER A 106 13.82 -3.14 -10.54
C SER A 106 13.69 -4.49 -11.28
N PRO A 107 13.46 -4.48 -12.63
CA PRO A 107 13.46 -3.33 -13.52
C PRO A 107 12.33 -2.34 -13.26
N LEU A 108 12.54 -1.08 -13.67
CA LEU A 108 11.58 0.00 -13.49
C LEU A 108 10.38 -0.17 -14.42
N GLY A 109 9.17 -0.02 -13.88
CA GLY A 109 7.95 0.08 -14.67
C GLY A 109 7.25 -1.25 -14.99
N ASP A 110 7.54 -2.33 -14.27
CA ASP A 110 6.82 -3.61 -14.39
C ASP A 110 5.30 -3.47 -14.24
N ASP A 111 4.85 -2.51 -13.42
CA ASP A 111 3.43 -2.25 -13.14
C ASP A 111 2.79 -1.25 -14.12
N GLY A 112 3.52 -0.75 -15.10
CA GLY A 112 3.02 0.18 -16.11
C GLY A 112 3.98 1.34 -16.41
N TRP A 113 3.78 1.98 -17.58
CA TRP A 113 4.63 3.06 -18.05
C TRP A 113 3.79 4.25 -18.53
N PRO A 114 4.23 5.50 -18.25
CA PRO A 114 3.45 6.69 -18.64
C PRO A 114 3.47 6.92 -20.15
N THR A 115 2.30 7.19 -20.71
CA THR A 115 2.13 7.48 -22.14
C THR A 115 2.98 8.67 -22.56
N GLY A 116 3.66 8.52 -23.69
CA GLY A 116 4.49 9.57 -24.29
C GLY A 116 5.87 9.71 -23.68
N MET A 117 6.26 8.79 -22.78
CA MET A 117 7.63 8.70 -22.29
C MET A 117 8.39 7.54 -22.96
N PRO A 118 9.68 7.73 -23.34
CA PRO A 118 10.51 6.64 -23.84
C PRO A 118 10.68 5.55 -22.78
N ASN A 119 10.66 4.27 -23.16
CA ASN A 119 10.90 3.17 -22.22
C ASN A 119 12.30 3.19 -21.60
N SER A 120 13.22 3.95 -22.18
CA SER A 120 14.58 4.17 -21.66
C SER A 120 14.68 5.34 -20.68
N ALA A 121 13.57 6.03 -20.38
CA ALA A 121 13.62 7.16 -19.45
C ALA A 121 13.95 6.66 -18.03
N THR A 122 14.76 7.43 -17.32
CA THR A 122 15.11 7.17 -15.92
C THR A 122 13.95 7.55 -14.99
N LEU A 123 13.99 7.04 -13.75
CA LEU A 123 13.02 7.42 -12.72
C LEU A 123 12.98 8.94 -12.51
N ASP A 124 14.14 9.61 -12.52
CA ASP A 124 14.24 11.06 -12.38
C ASP A 124 13.51 11.79 -13.52
N GLN A 125 13.68 11.32 -14.76
CA GLN A 125 12.99 11.90 -15.91
C GLN A 125 11.47 11.71 -15.83
N VAL A 126 11.02 10.53 -15.37
CA VAL A 126 9.58 10.28 -15.12
C VAL A 126 9.07 11.19 -14.01
N THR A 127 9.80 11.32 -12.91
CA THR A 127 9.43 12.14 -11.75
C THR A 127 9.37 13.62 -12.11
N GLN A 128 10.34 14.13 -12.89
CA GLN A 128 10.33 15.50 -13.41
C GLN A 128 9.15 15.75 -14.35
N GLN A 129 8.84 14.77 -15.21
CA GLN A 129 7.67 14.89 -16.12
C GLN A 129 6.36 14.90 -15.35
N PHE A 130 6.21 14.06 -14.32
CA PHE A 130 5.04 14.08 -13.44
C PHE A 130 4.93 15.42 -12.71
N SER A 131 6.02 15.91 -12.12
CA SER A 131 6.05 17.21 -11.46
C SER A 131 5.62 18.36 -12.39
N LYS A 132 6.07 18.33 -13.65
CA LYS A 132 5.69 19.31 -14.67
C LYS A 132 4.19 19.22 -15.01
N ARG A 133 3.68 18.01 -15.25
CA ARG A 133 2.26 17.80 -15.58
C ARG A 133 1.32 18.17 -14.42
N LEU A 134 1.80 18.01 -13.20
CA LEU A 134 1.06 18.33 -11.98
C LEU A 134 1.26 19.78 -11.49
N SER A 135 1.97 20.64 -12.25
CA SER A 135 2.28 22.00 -11.80
C SER A 135 1.04 22.85 -11.49
N ASN A 136 -0.02 22.69 -12.27
CA ASN A 136 -1.31 23.37 -12.10
C ASN A 136 -2.43 22.42 -11.67
N TRP A 137 -2.07 21.21 -11.23
CA TRP A 137 -3.04 20.25 -10.76
C TRP A 137 -3.39 20.55 -9.30
N SER A 138 -4.66 20.57 -8.98
CA SER A 138 -5.15 20.70 -7.62
C SER A 138 -6.08 19.53 -7.28
N GLY A 139 -5.96 19.03 -6.08
CA GLY A 139 -6.76 17.95 -5.56
C GLY A 139 -7.45 18.33 -4.25
N PRO A 140 -8.21 17.40 -3.68
CA PRO A 140 -8.79 17.59 -2.36
C PRO A 140 -7.71 17.82 -1.30
N THR A 141 -8.00 18.67 -0.33
CA THR A 141 -7.10 18.98 0.78
C THR A 141 -7.18 17.95 1.91
N GLU A 142 -8.23 17.13 1.92
CA GLU A 142 -8.47 16.14 2.97
C GLU A 142 -9.33 15.00 2.46
N PHE A 143 -9.20 13.84 3.10
CA PHE A 143 -10.05 12.66 2.90
C PHE A 143 -10.43 12.09 4.26
N ILE A 144 -11.63 11.51 4.32
CA ILE A 144 -12.04 10.77 5.50
C ILE A 144 -12.11 9.28 5.15
N VAL A 145 -11.32 8.50 5.88
CA VAL A 145 -11.24 7.05 5.74
C VAL A 145 -11.40 6.38 7.09
N ARG A 146 -11.63 5.08 7.10
CA ARG A 146 -11.62 4.27 8.33
C ARG A 146 -10.89 2.96 8.10
N ALA A 147 -10.29 2.45 9.14
CA ALA A 147 -9.78 1.08 9.15
C ALA A 147 -10.95 0.10 9.16
N ASP A 148 -10.91 -0.91 8.28
CA ASP A 148 -12.04 -1.82 8.06
C ASP A 148 -11.59 -3.30 8.10
N GLY A 149 -10.63 -3.60 8.96
CA GLY A 149 -10.08 -4.93 9.15
C GLY A 149 -8.72 -5.15 8.52
N MET A 150 -8.36 -6.40 8.36
CA MET A 150 -7.07 -6.83 7.83
C MET A 150 -7.24 -7.46 6.46
N SER A 151 -6.41 -7.06 5.50
CA SER A 151 -6.23 -7.83 4.26
C SER A 151 -5.31 -9.03 4.50
N MET A 152 -4.24 -8.81 5.27
CA MET A 152 -3.30 -9.81 5.78
C MET A 152 -2.74 -9.34 7.13
N PRO A 153 -2.09 -10.18 7.95
CA PRO A 153 -1.62 -9.80 9.29
C PRO A 153 -0.79 -8.50 9.35
N GLY A 154 -0.02 -8.20 8.32
CA GLY A 154 0.79 -6.97 8.23
C GLY A 154 0.15 -5.85 7.41
N THR A 155 -1.16 -5.91 7.07
CA THR A 155 -1.78 -4.96 6.13
C THR A 155 -3.17 -4.57 6.61
N VAL A 156 -3.31 -3.34 7.11
CA VAL A 156 -4.58 -2.76 7.54
C VAL A 156 -5.35 -2.29 6.31
N ARG A 157 -6.56 -2.78 6.10
CA ARG A 157 -7.43 -2.36 5.02
C ARG A 157 -8.10 -1.03 5.40
N MET A 158 -8.05 -0.09 4.46
CA MET A 158 -8.66 1.23 4.60
C MET A 158 -9.84 1.36 3.63
N VAL A 159 -10.91 1.96 4.07
CA VAL A 159 -12.05 2.26 3.21
C VAL A 159 -12.48 3.72 3.36
N PRO A 160 -13.02 4.36 2.31
CA PRO A 160 -13.62 5.68 2.43
C PRO A 160 -14.72 5.66 3.48
N ALA A 161 -14.81 6.69 4.33
CA ALA A 161 -15.79 6.76 5.42
C ALA A 161 -17.22 6.89 4.89
N THR A 162 -17.41 7.67 3.83
CA THR A 162 -18.72 7.97 3.24
C THR A 162 -18.74 7.71 1.73
N ARG A 163 -19.94 7.70 1.13
CA ARG A 163 -20.08 7.65 -0.34
C ARG A 163 -19.46 8.87 -1.02
N ARG A 164 -19.45 10.03 -0.35
CA ARG A 164 -18.79 11.25 -0.85
C ARG A 164 -17.28 11.02 -0.95
N ASP A 165 -16.67 10.52 0.11
CA ASP A 165 -15.22 10.22 0.14
C ASP A 165 -14.85 9.16 -0.89
N ALA A 166 -15.67 8.12 -1.05
CA ALA A 166 -15.47 7.09 -2.06
C ALA A 166 -15.46 7.69 -3.49
N LYS A 167 -16.42 8.56 -3.80
CA LYS A 167 -16.46 9.24 -5.10
C LYS A 167 -15.28 10.19 -5.28
N MET A 168 -14.91 10.90 -4.23
CA MET A 168 -13.78 11.82 -4.24
C MET A 168 -12.46 11.09 -4.51
N LEU A 169 -12.19 9.99 -3.79
CA LEU A 169 -10.98 9.18 -4.00
C LEU A 169 -10.94 8.51 -5.38
N ALA A 170 -12.08 8.03 -5.89
CA ALA A 170 -12.17 7.50 -7.25
C ALA A 170 -11.85 8.57 -8.30
N ASN A 171 -12.50 9.73 -8.24
CA ASN A 171 -12.26 10.83 -9.17
C ASN A 171 -10.81 11.30 -9.12
N LEU A 172 -10.23 11.34 -7.94
CA LEU A 172 -8.85 11.71 -7.72
C LEU A 172 -7.88 10.73 -8.40
N ARG A 173 -8.10 9.44 -8.27
CA ARG A 173 -7.29 8.41 -8.94
C ARG A 173 -7.34 8.57 -10.47
N TYR A 174 -8.54 8.78 -11.03
CA TYR A 174 -8.71 9.07 -12.45
C TYR A 174 -8.01 10.37 -12.88
N SER A 175 -8.13 11.43 -12.09
CA SER A 175 -7.46 12.71 -12.37
C SER A 175 -5.93 12.57 -12.35
N LEU A 176 -5.37 11.81 -11.41
CA LEU A 176 -3.93 11.52 -11.37
C LEU A 176 -3.49 10.66 -12.56
N GLN A 177 -4.29 9.66 -12.95
CA GLN A 177 -4.04 8.85 -14.14
C GLN A 177 -3.95 9.71 -15.40
N GLU A 178 -4.92 10.60 -15.62
CA GLU A 178 -4.93 11.51 -16.77
C GLU A 178 -3.76 12.50 -16.71
N ALA A 179 -3.51 13.11 -15.55
CA ALA A 179 -2.42 14.07 -15.38
C ALA A 179 -1.03 13.44 -15.61
N THR A 180 -0.81 12.23 -15.10
CA THR A 180 0.48 11.53 -15.25
C THR A 180 0.62 10.80 -16.58
N GLY A 181 -0.49 10.45 -17.24
CA GLY A 181 -0.53 9.55 -18.39
C GLY A 181 -0.18 8.11 -18.05
N LEU A 182 -0.23 7.73 -16.78
CA LEU A 182 0.03 6.37 -16.30
C LEU A 182 -1.29 5.62 -16.08
N TYR A 183 -1.68 4.80 -17.05
CA TYR A 183 -2.96 4.08 -17.03
C TYR A 183 -2.83 2.78 -16.26
N ARG A 184 -3.46 2.73 -15.08
CA ARG A 184 -3.41 1.58 -14.17
C ARG A 184 -4.54 0.59 -14.47
N VAL A 185 -4.18 -0.69 -14.59
CA VAL A 185 -5.16 -1.77 -14.81
C VAL A 185 -6.08 -1.99 -13.61
N ASP A 186 -5.65 -1.57 -12.42
CA ASP A 186 -6.34 -1.69 -11.14
C ASP A 186 -7.07 -0.41 -10.72
N ILE A 187 -7.27 0.54 -11.64
CA ILE A 187 -7.85 1.87 -11.33
C ILE A 187 -9.17 1.77 -10.55
N ASP A 188 -10.04 0.81 -10.90
CA ASP A 188 -11.35 0.59 -10.29
C ASP A 188 -11.35 -0.48 -9.18
N SER A 189 -10.27 -1.23 -9.04
CA SER A 189 -10.22 -2.38 -8.12
C SER A 189 -9.15 -2.26 -7.05
N TYR A 190 -8.49 -1.11 -6.96
CA TYR A 190 -7.47 -0.87 -5.95
C TYR A 190 -8.08 -0.82 -4.54
N GLU A 191 -7.55 -1.63 -3.65
CA GLU A 191 -7.92 -1.62 -2.24
C GLU A 191 -6.94 -0.75 -1.44
N PHE A 192 -7.44 0.34 -0.86
CA PHE A 192 -6.62 1.19 0.00
C PHE A 192 -6.18 0.45 1.25
N HIS A 193 -4.93 0.62 1.63
CA HIS A 193 -4.37 -0.06 2.78
C HIS A 193 -3.15 0.67 3.36
N ILE A 194 -2.82 0.34 4.59
CA ILE A 194 -1.58 0.73 5.25
C ILE A 194 -0.77 -0.54 5.51
N SER A 195 0.44 -0.61 4.95
CA SER A 195 1.36 -1.72 5.17
C SER A 195 2.16 -1.49 6.44
N LEU A 196 2.09 -2.43 7.38
CA LEU A 196 2.90 -2.47 8.60
C LEU A 196 4.08 -3.44 8.46
N GLY A 197 3.99 -4.36 7.49
CA GLY A 197 5.00 -5.36 7.22
C GLY A 197 4.67 -6.21 6.02
N TYR A 198 5.66 -6.93 5.53
CA TYR A 198 5.57 -7.85 4.41
C TYR A 198 5.80 -9.28 4.84
N LEU A 199 5.03 -10.21 4.25
CA LEU A 199 5.25 -11.64 4.45
C LEU A 199 6.63 -12.03 3.91
N LYS A 200 7.45 -12.66 4.76
CA LYS A 200 8.81 -13.12 4.44
C LYS A 200 8.85 -14.59 4.00
N ARG A 201 8.02 -15.41 4.65
CA ARG A 201 7.94 -16.86 4.40
C ARG A 201 6.50 -17.33 4.46
N TRP A 202 6.19 -18.34 3.69
CA TRP A 202 4.88 -18.97 3.74
C TRP A 202 4.61 -19.62 5.10
N TYR A 203 3.37 -19.61 5.50
CA TYR A 203 2.86 -20.38 6.65
C TYR A 203 2.38 -21.77 6.19
N SER A 204 2.31 -22.72 7.10
CA SER A 204 1.41 -23.85 6.89
C SER A 204 -0.05 -23.38 6.89
N GLU A 205 -0.98 -24.17 6.33
CA GLU A 205 -2.41 -23.83 6.33
C GLU A 205 -2.94 -23.51 7.73
N LYS A 206 -2.66 -24.39 8.70
CA LYS A 206 -3.05 -24.20 10.09
C LYS A 206 -2.45 -22.92 10.68
N ALA A 207 -1.18 -22.66 10.44
CA ALA A 207 -0.52 -21.46 10.94
C ALA A 207 -1.04 -20.19 10.28
N SER A 208 -1.48 -20.25 9.00
CA SER A 208 -2.13 -19.13 8.30
C SER A 208 -3.43 -18.71 8.97
N GLU A 209 -4.24 -19.69 9.36
CA GLU A 209 -5.49 -19.43 10.08
C GLU A 209 -5.25 -18.78 11.45
N GLU A 210 -4.30 -19.31 12.22
CA GLU A 210 -3.96 -18.76 13.54
C GLU A 210 -3.34 -17.37 13.43
N ALA A 211 -2.50 -17.13 12.41
CA ALA A 211 -1.93 -15.81 12.13
C ALA A 211 -3.04 -14.79 11.85
N MET A 212 -4.02 -15.14 11.00
CA MET A 212 -5.14 -14.26 10.71
C MET A 212 -6.05 -14.03 11.91
N LYS A 213 -6.39 -15.07 12.69
CA LYS A 213 -7.18 -14.92 13.93
C LYS A 213 -6.47 -13.99 14.93
N THR A 214 -5.16 -14.15 15.07
CA THR A 214 -4.35 -13.30 15.94
C THR A 214 -4.37 -11.85 15.47
N ALA A 215 -4.16 -11.61 14.17
CA ALA A 215 -4.21 -10.28 13.61
C ALA A 215 -5.59 -9.62 13.75
N ASP A 216 -6.69 -10.37 13.52
CA ASP A 216 -8.05 -9.86 13.69
C ASP A 216 -8.34 -9.46 15.15
N ARG A 217 -7.92 -10.29 16.11
CA ARG A 217 -8.06 -9.98 17.53
C ARG A 217 -7.28 -8.73 17.94
N LEU A 218 -6.04 -8.60 17.45
CA LEU A 218 -5.20 -7.44 17.72
C LEU A 218 -5.73 -6.18 17.01
N PHE A 219 -6.26 -6.32 15.80
CA PHE A 219 -6.96 -5.25 15.11
C PHE A 219 -8.14 -4.72 15.94
N CYS A 220 -9.01 -5.60 16.42
CA CYS A 220 -10.13 -5.21 17.28
C CYS A 220 -9.64 -4.50 18.56
N LYS A 221 -8.54 -4.97 19.17
CA LYS A 221 -7.95 -4.35 20.36
C LYS A 221 -7.48 -2.91 20.13
N HIS A 222 -6.79 -2.65 19.03
CA HIS A 222 -6.09 -1.37 18.81
C HIS A 222 -6.83 -0.43 17.87
N LEU A 223 -7.52 -0.94 16.86
CA LEU A 223 -8.10 -0.16 15.77
C LEU A 223 -9.62 -0.27 15.68
N GLY A 224 -10.22 -1.30 16.31
CA GLY A 224 -11.64 -1.61 16.16
C GLY A 224 -12.59 -0.53 16.68
N ASN A 225 -12.17 0.28 17.64
CA ASN A 225 -12.95 1.35 18.23
C ASN A 225 -12.55 2.75 17.76
N LEU A 226 -11.55 2.84 16.86
CA LEU A 226 -11.16 4.13 16.32
C LEU A 226 -12.17 4.61 15.29
N SER A 227 -12.51 5.88 15.42
CA SER A 227 -13.40 6.58 14.51
C SER A 227 -12.76 6.77 13.13
N GLU A 228 -13.46 7.49 12.28
CA GLU A 228 -12.97 7.94 10.99
C GLU A 228 -11.69 8.75 11.13
N GLN A 229 -10.78 8.56 10.17
CA GLN A 229 -9.48 9.21 10.14
C GLN A 229 -9.46 10.23 9.01
N LYS A 230 -9.13 11.46 9.34
CA LYS A 230 -8.84 12.49 8.37
C LYS A 230 -7.42 12.30 7.89
N LEU A 231 -7.24 12.13 6.59
CA LEU A 231 -5.92 12.14 5.96
C LEU A 231 -5.60 13.52 5.39
N GLU A 232 -4.34 13.90 5.53
CA GLU A 232 -3.78 15.12 4.96
C GLU A 232 -3.80 15.10 3.42
N PRO A 233 -3.54 16.23 2.74
CA PRO A 233 -3.43 16.27 1.29
C PRO A 233 -2.44 15.25 0.76
N ILE A 234 -2.68 14.79 -0.47
CA ILE A 234 -1.79 13.83 -1.13
C ILE A 234 -0.41 14.45 -1.33
N GLU A 235 0.58 13.63 -1.07
CA GLU A 235 1.97 13.89 -1.38
C GLU A 235 2.39 13.10 -2.61
N PHE A 236 3.03 13.76 -3.56
CA PHE A 236 3.83 13.11 -4.58
C PHE A 236 5.22 12.85 -4.01
N CYS A 237 5.60 11.57 -3.92
CA CYS A 237 6.84 11.13 -3.27
C CYS A 237 7.69 10.30 -4.21
N THR A 238 9.02 10.32 -3.97
CA THR A 238 9.99 9.34 -4.46
C THR A 238 10.45 8.44 -3.34
N PHE A 239 11.00 7.29 -3.68
CA PHE A 239 11.58 6.35 -2.72
C PHE A 239 12.64 5.46 -3.41
N GLU A 240 13.68 5.10 -2.67
CA GLU A 240 14.70 4.13 -3.07
C GLU A 240 14.39 2.74 -2.54
N THR A 241 13.72 2.71 -1.40
CA THR A 241 13.28 1.48 -0.71
C THR A 241 11.90 1.70 -0.10
N THR A 242 11.28 0.64 0.39
CA THR A 242 9.97 0.74 1.08
C THR A 242 10.06 1.30 2.50
N HIS A 243 11.25 1.70 2.98
CA HIS A 243 11.45 2.19 4.33
C HIS A 243 11.28 3.71 4.48
N TYR A 244 11.37 4.46 3.38
CA TYR A 244 11.29 5.92 3.40
C TYR A 244 10.73 6.45 2.09
N PHE A 245 9.84 7.45 2.19
CA PHE A 245 9.19 8.13 1.07
C PHE A 245 9.48 9.62 1.18
N GLU A 246 10.27 10.15 0.25
CA GLU A 246 10.65 11.55 0.22
C GLU A 246 9.62 12.36 -0.56
N ARG A 247 9.07 13.39 0.09
CA ARG A 247 8.09 14.26 -0.54
C ARG A 247 8.72 15.20 -1.57
N VAL A 248 8.39 14.99 -2.83
CA VAL A 248 8.72 15.89 -3.94
C VAL A 248 7.78 17.09 -3.94
N ARG A 249 6.48 16.85 -3.68
CA ARG A 249 5.47 17.90 -3.74
C ARG A 249 4.23 17.54 -2.93
N LEU A 250 3.64 18.54 -2.28
CA LEU A 250 2.29 18.47 -1.71
C LEU A 250 1.27 18.79 -2.82
N LEU A 251 0.25 17.97 -2.96
CA LEU A 251 -0.79 18.08 -3.97
C LEU A 251 -2.14 18.32 -3.27
N GLY A 252 -2.52 19.55 -3.11
CA GLY A 252 -3.76 19.91 -2.44
C GLY A 252 -3.74 21.36 -2.00
N GLY A 253 -4.76 22.10 -2.35
CA GLY A 253 -4.91 23.54 -2.09
C GLY A 253 -5.43 24.26 -3.33
#